data_26631c7d8e32521cf324d7474a0d785d
#
_entry.id   26631c7d8e32521cf324d7474a0d785d
#
_cell.length_a   1.000
_cell.length_b   1.000
_cell.length_c   1.000
_cell.angle_alpha   90.00
_cell.angle_beta   90.00
_cell.angle_gamma   90.00
#
_symmetry.space_group_name_H-M   'P 1'
#
loop_
_entity.id
_entity.type
_entity.pdbx_description
1 polymer ?
#
loop_
_entity_poly.entity_id
_entity_poly.type
_entity_poly.pdbx_seq_one_letter_code
_entity_poly.pdbx_strand_id
1 'polypeptide(L)'
;MTLTLAVFAGFFVATRNQPTAESAVPYHAHVAKTVNDLSVESSDWVVIDRPPVPPSAQQLLRPNALSARVLRNEKLGAQATFIVVQCRDTRDMAGHYPPNCYPAHGWKWQMQPEPSEQVTIKLNPASQQSSTLTVPYQLYRFRQPGFPKERQIKIYSFFAIPGRGLVPDIDSVRKAAEDYRVRPYGAAQIQVIVDGGVADEQGRTIFADLMQASGPLLMELSQDPLQVPTGNPIGVPQ
;
A
#
# COMPACT_ATOMS: atom_id res chain seq x y z
N MET A 1 32.99 -24.31 28.93
CA MET A 1 32.50 -22.96 29.34
C MET A 1 32.72 -21.86 28.28
N THR A 2 33.83 -21.84 27.54
CA THR A 2 34.12 -20.82 26.53
C THR A 2 33.17 -20.78 25.33
N LEU A 3 32.73 -21.96 24.84
CA LEU A 3 31.83 -22.04 23.68
C LEU A 3 30.44 -21.46 23.98
N THR A 4 29.91 -21.72 25.17
CA THR A 4 28.59 -21.24 25.62
C THR A 4 28.56 -19.72 25.76
N LEU A 5 29.64 -19.13 26.29
CA LEU A 5 29.77 -17.68 26.40
C LEU A 5 29.86 -17.00 25.04
N ALA A 6 30.56 -17.59 24.05
CA ALA A 6 30.67 -17.06 22.70
C ALA A 6 29.30 -17.09 21.97
N VAL A 7 28.52 -18.16 22.15
CA VAL A 7 27.15 -18.26 21.59
C VAL A 7 26.22 -17.21 22.21
N PHE A 8 26.26 -17.01 23.51
CA PHE A 8 25.45 -15.98 24.20
C PHE A 8 25.89 -14.57 23.82
N ALA A 9 27.18 -14.31 23.70
CA ALA A 9 27.67 -13.02 23.24
C ALA A 9 27.28 -12.73 21.80
N GLY A 10 27.40 -13.73 20.90
CA GLY A 10 26.93 -13.61 19.51
C GLY A 10 25.42 -13.37 19.40
N PHE A 11 24.63 -14.08 20.20
CA PHE A 11 23.18 -13.88 20.27
C PHE A 11 22.82 -12.49 20.81
N PHE A 12 23.50 -12.02 21.83
CA PHE A 12 23.26 -10.70 22.42
C PHE A 12 23.63 -9.57 21.45
N VAL A 13 24.72 -9.69 20.70
CA VAL A 13 25.08 -8.71 19.67
C VAL A 13 24.09 -8.72 18.51
N ALA A 14 23.65 -9.92 18.08
CA ALA A 14 22.65 -10.06 17.00
C ALA A 14 21.28 -9.48 17.38
N THR A 15 20.90 -9.56 18.65
CA THR A 15 19.59 -9.05 19.12
C THR A 15 19.62 -7.55 19.46
N ARG A 16 20.79 -7.00 19.81
CA ARG A 16 20.93 -5.60 20.23
C ARG A 16 20.64 -4.57 19.14
N ASN A 17 20.82 -4.94 17.88
CA ASN A 17 20.60 -4.08 16.71
C ASN A 17 19.29 -4.38 15.97
N GLN A 18 18.35 -5.10 16.59
CA GLN A 18 17.07 -5.39 15.95
C GLN A 18 16.18 -4.14 15.96
N PRO A 19 15.49 -3.85 14.84
CA PRO A 19 14.52 -2.77 14.83
C PRO A 19 13.41 -3.05 15.84
N THR A 20 13.04 -2.03 16.57
CA THR A 20 11.91 -2.05 17.52
C THR A 20 10.79 -1.16 17.01
N ALA A 21 9.61 -1.26 17.61
CA ALA A 21 8.51 -0.35 17.30
C ALA A 21 8.91 1.11 17.55
N GLU A 22 9.75 1.37 18.55
CA GLU A 22 10.24 2.72 18.87
C GLU A 22 11.22 3.24 17.81
N SER A 23 12.15 2.39 17.35
CA SER A 23 13.11 2.78 16.30
C SER A 23 12.43 3.01 14.94
N ALA A 24 11.23 2.46 14.72
CA ALA A 24 10.46 2.66 13.51
C ALA A 24 9.57 3.92 13.52
N VAL A 25 9.45 4.63 14.66
CA VAL A 25 8.61 5.85 14.77
C VAL A 25 8.94 6.91 13.72
N PRO A 26 10.20 7.27 13.45
CA PRO A 26 10.54 8.28 12.44
C PRO A 26 10.10 7.84 11.04
N TYR A 27 10.28 6.57 10.69
CA TYR A 27 9.81 6.01 9.42
C TYR A 27 8.28 6.13 9.30
N HIS A 28 7.54 5.76 10.35
CA HIS A 28 6.08 5.84 10.34
C HIS A 28 5.57 7.28 10.23
N ALA A 29 6.24 8.24 10.86
CA ALA A 29 5.90 9.64 10.72
C ALA A 29 6.13 10.15 9.29
N HIS A 30 7.26 9.76 8.68
CA HIS A 30 7.58 10.09 7.29
C HIS A 30 6.54 9.50 6.32
N VAL A 31 6.26 8.21 6.43
CA VAL A 31 5.27 7.54 5.55
C VAL A 31 3.87 8.11 5.74
N ALA A 32 3.47 8.42 6.98
CA ALA A 32 2.17 9.04 7.22
C ALA A 32 2.06 10.40 6.52
N LYS A 33 3.13 11.21 6.56
CA LYS A 33 3.18 12.48 5.83
C LYS A 33 3.07 12.24 4.32
N THR A 34 3.87 11.34 3.76
CA THR A 34 3.87 11.00 2.33
C THR A 34 2.49 10.55 1.85
N VAL A 35 1.80 9.68 2.62
CA VAL A 35 0.44 9.20 2.28
C VAL A 35 -0.60 10.31 2.39
N ASN A 36 -0.50 11.18 3.39
CA ASN A 36 -1.45 12.28 3.57
C ASN A 36 -1.26 13.39 2.53
N ASP A 37 -0.02 13.70 2.19
CA ASP A 37 0.36 14.71 1.19
C ASP A 37 0.33 14.16 -0.25
N LEU A 38 -0.10 12.90 -0.41
CA LEU A 38 -0.14 12.23 -1.69
C LEU A 38 -0.79 13.11 -2.76
N SER A 39 -0.03 13.46 -3.76
CA SER A 39 -0.53 14.05 -4.99
C SER A 39 -0.52 12.98 -6.08
N VAL A 40 -1.68 12.51 -6.45
CA VAL A 40 -1.92 11.70 -7.66
C VAL A 40 -2.44 12.60 -8.79
N GLU A 41 -2.38 13.91 -8.59
CA GLU A 41 -2.75 14.88 -9.60
C GLU A 41 -1.66 14.88 -10.67
N SER A 42 -2.02 14.39 -11.83
CA SER A 42 -1.28 14.58 -13.08
C SER A 42 -2.11 15.51 -13.97
N SER A 43 -1.55 15.89 -15.12
CA SER A 43 -2.28 16.71 -16.10
C SER A 43 -3.64 16.10 -16.50
N ASP A 44 -3.84 14.80 -16.28
CA ASP A 44 -5.00 14.04 -16.76
C ASP A 44 -5.91 13.54 -15.61
N TRP A 45 -5.40 13.43 -14.38
CA TRP A 45 -6.17 13.00 -13.20
C TRP A 45 -6.44 14.17 -12.25
N VAL A 46 -7.70 14.35 -11.89
CA VAL A 46 -8.16 15.39 -10.96
C VAL A 46 -8.87 14.72 -9.78
N VAL A 47 -8.51 15.11 -8.58
CA VAL A 47 -9.24 14.69 -7.36
C VAL A 47 -10.58 15.41 -7.33
N ILE A 48 -11.67 14.65 -7.40
CA ILE A 48 -13.04 15.16 -7.35
C ILE A 48 -13.72 14.97 -6.00
N ASP A 49 -13.23 14.05 -5.16
CA ASP A 49 -13.72 13.81 -3.82
C ASP A 49 -12.66 13.18 -2.92
N ARG A 50 -12.79 13.41 -1.61
CA ARG A 50 -11.96 12.85 -0.53
C ARG A 50 -12.91 12.27 0.53
N PRO A 51 -13.44 11.05 0.30
CA PRO A 51 -14.40 10.48 1.22
C PRO A 51 -13.78 10.31 2.62
N PRO A 52 -14.50 10.71 3.67
CA PRO A 52 -14.03 10.56 5.03
C PRO A 52 -13.90 9.07 5.36
N VAL A 53 -12.84 8.71 6.08
CA VAL A 53 -12.68 7.36 6.59
C VAL A 53 -13.66 7.16 7.76
N PRO A 54 -14.53 6.15 7.72
CA PRO A 54 -15.44 5.88 8.82
C PRO A 54 -14.68 5.64 10.12
N PRO A 55 -15.12 6.20 11.27
CA PRO A 55 -14.47 5.98 12.57
C PRO A 55 -14.33 4.49 12.93
N SER A 56 -15.32 3.68 12.57
CA SER A 56 -15.26 2.22 12.75
C SER A 56 -14.12 1.57 11.98
N ALA A 57 -13.83 2.02 10.77
CA ALA A 57 -12.70 1.53 9.98
C ALA A 57 -11.36 1.96 10.62
N GLN A 58 -11.25 3.18 11.12
CA GLN A 58 -10.04 3.63 11.84
C GLN A 58 -9.77 2.80 13.10
N GLN A 59 -10.81 2.51 13.89
CA GLN A 59 -10.67 1.72 15.10
C GLN A 59 -10.33 0.25 14.82
N LEU A 60 -10.98 -0.35 13.83
CA LEU A 60 -10.80 -1.77 13.48
C LEU A 60 -9.46 -2.03 12.80
N LEU A 61 -9.08 -1.16 11.91
CA LEU A 61 -7.95 -1.36 11.01
C LEU A 61 -6.64 -0.75 11.55
N ARG A 62 -6.70 0.11 12.56
CA ARG A 62 -5.56 0.78 13.21
C ARG A 62 -4.50 1.29 12.23
N PRO A 63 -4.88 1.99 11.16
CA PRO A 63 -3.91 2.45 10.18
C PRO A 63 -2.98 3.50 10.80
N ASN A 64 -1.73 3.49 10.43
CA ASN A 64 -0.82 4.62 10.68
C ASN A 64 -1.17 5.80 9.77
N ALA A 65 -1.48 5.49 8.50
CA ALA A 65 -1.98 6.44 7.53
C ALA A 65 -3.02 5.78 6.62
N LEU A 66 -4.05 6.55 6.26
CA LEU A 66 -5.08 6.12 5.33
C LEU A 66 -5.49 7.30 4.46
N SER A 67 -5.38 7.16 3.15
CA SER A 67 -5.83 8.12 2.17
C SER A 67 -6.77 7.45 1.18
N ALA A 68 -7.97 8.04 1.00
CA ALA A 68 -8.92 7.64 -0.03
C ALA A 68 -9.23 8.87 -0.90
N ARG A 69 -9.17 8.71 -2.21
CA ARG A 69 -9.42 9.78 -3.19
C ARG A 69 -10.22 9.26 -4.35
N VAL A 70 -11.27 9.97 -4.71
CA VAL A 70 -12.00 9.72 -5.95
C VAL A 70 -11.38 10.62 -7.01
N LEU A 71 -10.94 10.00 -8.08
CA LEU A 71 -10.20 10.61 -9.17
C LEU A 71 -11.00 10.51 -10.47
N ARG A 72 -10.92 11.52 -11.31
CA ARG A 72 -11.51 11.53 -12.64
C ARG A 72 -10.44 11.87 -13.67
N ASN A 73 -10.48 11.16 -14.79
CA ASN A 73 -9.67 11.43 -15.97
C ASN A 73 -10.62 11.68 -17.14
N GLU A 74 -10.65 12.93 -17.60
CA GLU A 74 -11.56 13.34 -18.69
C GLU A 74 -11.16 12.73 -20.05
N LYS A 75 -9.86 12.52 -20.29
CA LYS A 75 -9.38 11.93 -21.54
C LYS A 75 -9.77 10.47 -21.69
N LEU A 76 -9.71 9.73 -20.58
CA LEU A 76 -10.11 8.32 -20.55
C LEU A 76 -11.62 8.16 -20.34
N GLY A 77 -12.36 9.25 -20.03
CA GLY A 77 -13.75 9.16 -19.63
C GLY A 77 -13.94 8.28 -18.38
N ALA A 78 -12.97 8.25 -17.48
CA ALA A 78 -12.88 7.27 -16.41
C ALA A 78 -12.91 7.93 -15.03
N GLN A 79 -13.47 7.17 -14.06
CA GLN A 79 -13.40 7.50 -12.64
C GLN A 79 -12.86 6.30 -11.89
N ALA A 80 -12.01 6.56 -10.89
CA ALA A 80 -11.47 5.53 -10.02
C ALA A 80 -11.39 6.03 -8.58
N THR A 81 -11.48 5.12 -7.62
CA THR A 81 -11.12 5.41 -6.22
C THR A 81 -9.74 4.84 -5.95
N PHE A 82 -8.84 5.69 -5.51
CA PHE A 82 -7.47 5.35 -5.14
C PHE A 82 -7.36 5.35 -3.62
N ILE A 83 -6.96 4.21 -3.06
CA ILE A 83 -6.84 4.02 -1.61
C ILE A 83 -5.41 3.58 -1.29
N VAL A 84 -4.82 4.22 -0.30
CA VAL A 84 -3.56 3.82 0.31
C VAL A 84 -3.77 3.67 1.80
N VAL A 85 -3.44 2.50 2.34
CA VAL A 85 -3.49 2.21 3.77
C VAL A 85 -2.12 1.73 4.21
N GLN A 86 -1.53 2.35 5.21
CA GLN A 86 -0.28 1.90 5.80
C GLN A 86 -0.48 1.59 7.29
N CYS A 87 -0.02 0.43 7.73
CA CYS A 87 -0.04 -0.02 9.12
C CYS A 87 1.36 -0.03 9.71
N ARG A 88 1.45 0.19 11.03
CA ARG A 88 2.74 0.20 11.75
C ARG A 88 3.33 -1.19 11.95
N ASP A 89 2.53 -2.22 11.95
CA ASP A 89 2.94 -3.62 12.05
C ASP A 89 2.42 -4.37 10.83
N THR A 90 3.28 -5.16 10.20
CA THR A 90 2.92 -5.92 9.00
C THR A 90 1.76 -6.91 9.28
N ARG A 91 1.59 -7.36 10.52
CA ARG A 91 0.49 -8.27 10.92
C ARG A 91 -0.89 -7.63 10.81
N ASP A 92 -0.97 -6.29 10.95
CA ASP A 92 -2.25 -5.57 10.89
C ASP A 92 -2.82 -5.50 9.47
N MET A 93 -2.01 -5.80 8.44
CA MET A 93 -2.46 -5.79 7.04
C MET A 93 -3.56 -6.81 6.72
N ALA A 94 -3.70 -7.87 7.49
CA ALA A 94 -4.69 -8.92 7.23
C ALA A 94 -6.14 -8.39 7.25
N GLY A 95 -6.43 -7.36 8.05
CA GLY A 95 -7.73 -6.70 8.12
C GLY A 95 -8.06 -5.86 6.87
N HIS A 96 -7.05 -5.42 6.15
CA HIS A 96 -7.21 -4.59 4.94
C HIS A 96 -7.32 -5.41 3.65
N TYR A 97 -7.06 -6.71 3.71
CA TYR A 97 -7.07 -7.60 2.55
C TYR A 97 -8.47 -7.66 1.91
N PRO A 98 -8.63 -7.35 0.61
CA PRO A 98 -9.95 -7.22 -0.02
C PRO A 98 -10.85 -8.44 0.18
N PRO A 99 -10.39 -9.69 0.05
CA PRO A 99 -11.17 -10.89 0.34
C PRO A 99 -11.76 -10.98 1.76
N ASN A 100 -11.17 -10.31 2.72
CA ASN A 100 -11.68 -10.25 4.10
C ASN A 100 -12.56 -9.02 4.32
N CYS A 101 -12.09 -7.87 3.85
CA CYS A 101 -12.72 -6.58 4.13
C CYS A 101 -14.06 -6.40 3.40
N TYR A 102 -14.11 -6.68 2.10
CA TYR A 102 -15.30 -6.42 1.30
C TYR A 102 -16.49 -7.32 1.67
N PRO A 103 -16.33 -8.65 1.88
CA PRO A 103 -17.41 -9.48 2.36
C PRO A 103 -17.97 -9.06 3.72
N ALA A 104 -17.12 -8.60 4.63
CA ALA A 104 -17.54 -8.06 5.93
C ALA A 104 -18.45 -6.82 5.82
N HIS A 105 -18.39 -6.12 4.68
CA HIS A 105 -19.23 -4.96 4.36
C HIS A 105 -20.37 -5.28 3.38
N GLY A 106 -20.74 -6.57 3.24
CA GLY A 106 -21.90 -7.00 2.44
C GLY A 106 -21.64 -7.17 0.95
N TRP A 107 -20.39 -7.06 0.51
CA TRP A 107 -20.00 -7.39 -0.85
C TRP A 107 -19.88 -8.90 -1.02
N LYS A 108 -20.25 -9.41 -2.17
CA LYS A 108 -20.14 -10.83 -2.52
C LYS A 108 -19.12 -11.00 -3.63
N TRP A 109 -18.36 -12.08 -3.58
CA TRP A 109 -17.49 -12.49 -4.67
C TRP A 109 -18.29 -12.65 -5.95
N GLN A 110 -17.77 -12.12 -7.04
CA GLN A 110 -18.35 -12.35 -8.37
C GLN A 110 -17.66 -13.53 -9.07
N MET A 111 -16.37 -13.66 -8.86
CA MET A 111 -15.56 -14.79 -9.36
C MET A 111 -14.28 -14.93 -8.53
N GLN A 112 -13.66 -16.10 -8.61
CA GLN A 112 -12.35 -16.33 -7.96
C GLN A 112 -11.30 -15.38 -8.52
N PRO A 113 -10.31 -14.97 -7.69
CA PRO A 113 -9.20 -14.15 -8.15
C PRO A 113 -8.47 -14.83 -9.31
N GLU A 114 -8.16 -14.05 -10.32
CA GLU A 114 -7.27 -14.47 -11.40
C GLU A 114 -5.83 -14.53 -10.89
N PRO A 115 -4.92 -15.23 -11.61
CA PRO A 115 -3.49 -15.12 -11.32
C PRO A 115 -3.03 -13.66 -11.26
N SER A 116 -2.03 -13.38 -10.43
CA SER A 116 -1.47 -12.03 -10.33
C SER A 116 -0.90 -11.58 -11.68
N GLU A 117 -1.16 -10.34 -12.02
CA GLU A 117 -0.63 -9.65 -13.19
C GLU A 117 0.35 -8.56 -12.76
N GLN A 118 0.98 -7.90 -13.74
CA GLN A 118 1.89 -6.79 -13.48
C GLN A 118 1.82 -5.74 -14.56
N VAL A 119 2.12 -4.49 -14.20
CA VAL A 119 2.36 -3.39 -15.13
C VAL A 119 3.76 -2.83 -14.88
N THR A 120 4.37 -2.31 -15.93
CA THR A 120 5.67 -1.61 -15.82
C THR A 120 5.45 -0.13 -16.03
N ILE A 121 5.89 0.68 -15.07
CA ILE A 121 5.82 2.14 -15.12
C ILE A 121 7.23 2.74 -15.25
N LYS A 122 7.31 3.95 -15.79
CA LYS A 122 8.57 4.70 -15.92
C LYS A 122 8.69 5.68 -14.76
N LEU A 123 9.73 5.56 -13.98
CA LEU A 123 10.09 6.56 -12.98
C LEU A 123 10.84 7.69 -13.68
N ASN A 124 10.47 8.94 -13.40
CA ASN A 124 11.06 10.13 -14.01
C ASN A 124 11.02 10.11 -15.56
N PRO A 125 9.81 10.07 -16.17
CA PRO A 125 9.67 9.95 -17.65
C PRO A 125 10.34 11.11 -18.42
N ALA A 126 10.58 12.24 -17.78
CA ALA A 126 11.26 13.40 -18.38
C ALA A 126 12.79 13.31 -18.37
N SER A 127 13.40 12.32 -17.69
CA SER A 127 14.86 12.19 -17.61
C SER A 127 15.38 11.19 -18.64
N GLN A 128 16.60 11.43 -19.16
CA GLN A 128 17.27 10.48 -20.05
C GLN A 128 17.68 9.18 -19.33
N GLN A 129 17.72 9.16 -18.01
CA GLN A 129 17.93 8.00 -17.15
C GLN A 129 16.60 7.59 -16.49
N SER A 130 15.60 7.21 -17.29
CA SER A 130 14.36 6.68 -16.75
C SER A 130 14.60 5.26 -16.23
N SER A 131 14.46 5.07 -14.91
CA SER A 131 14.32 3.73 -14.33
C SER A 131 12.87 3.26 -14.48
N THR A 132 12.69 1.95 -14.51
CA THR A 132 11.35 1.34 -14.56
C THR A 132 11.03 0.67 -13.22
N LEU A 133 9.75 0.68 -12.84
CA LEU A 133 9.25 -0.05 -11.68
C LEU A 133 8.16 -1.02 -12.16
N THR A 134 8.30 -2.29 -11.80
CA THR A 134 7.27 -3.29 -12.03
C THR A 134 6.32 -3.31 -10.84
N VAL A 135 5.04 -3.09 -11.11
CA VAL A 135 3.97 -3.09 -10.10
C VAL A 135 3.12 -4.33 -10.31
N PRO A 136 3.27 -5.35 -9.46
CA PRO A 136 2.41 -6.52 -9.46
C PRO A 136 1.05 -6.17 -8.86
N TYR A 137 -0.01 -6.84 -9.28
CA TYR A 137 -1.33 -6.68 -8.67
C TYR A 137 -2.16 -7.94 -8.74
N GLN A 138 -3.16 -8.01 -7.86
CA GLN A 138 -4.24 -9.00 -7.87
C GLN A 138 -5.54 -8.28 -8.22
N LEU A 139 -6.31 -8.82 -9.16
CA LEU A 139 -7.62 -8.31 -9.52
C LEU A 139 -8.71 -9.06 -8.76
N TYR A 140 -9.55 -8.32 -8.05
CA TYR A 140 -10.75 -8.84 -7.36
C TYR A 140 -12.00 -8.24 -7.96
N ARG A 141 -13.06 -9.05 -8.08
CA ARG A 141 -14.37 -8.61 -8.56
C ARG A 141 -15.43 -8.89 -7.50
N PHE A 142 -16.14 -7.85 -7.11
CA PHE A 142 -17.20 -7.93 -6.12
C PHE A 142 -18.49 -7.34 -6.64
N ARG A 143 -19.61 -7.87 -6.13
CA ARG A 143 -20.93 -7.32 -6.32
C ARG A 143 -21.60 -7.10 -4.98
N GLN A 144 -22.39 -6.07 -4.87
CA GLN A 144 -23.21 -5.78 -3.71
C GLN A 144 -24.66 -5.72 -4.14
N PRO A 145 -25.52 -6.62 -3.63
CA PRO A 145 -26.95 -6.53 -3.86
C PRO A 145 -27.48 -5.19 -3.37
N GLY A 146 -28.33 -4.56 -4.15
CA GLY A 146 -28.90 -3.27 -3.83
C GLY A 146 -30.19 -3.03 -4.58
N PHE A 147 -30.99 -2.06 -4.09
CA PHE A 147 -32.19 -1.60 -4.76
C PHE A 147 -31.99 -0.12 -5.08
N PRO A 148 -32.30 0.37 -6.30
CA PRO A 148 -32.89 -0.34 -7.45
C PRO A 148 -31.90 -1.12 -8.31
N LYS A 149 -30.58 -1.02 -8.07
CA LYS A 149 -29.56 -1.70 -8.89
C LYS A 149 -28.50 -2.37 -8.02
N GLU A 150 -28.04 -3.52 -8.47
CA GLU A 150 -26.83 -4.14 -7.98
C GLU A 150 -25.61 -3.24 -8.30
N ARG A 151 -24.69 -3.12 -7.35
CA ARG A 151 -23.40 -2.44 -7.56
C ARG A 151 -22.34 -3.48 -7.81
N GLN A 152 -21.47 -3.22 -8.76
CA GLN A 152 -20.32 -4.06 -9.08
C GLN A 152 -19.06 -3.22 -9.09
N ILE A 153 -17.95 -3.79 -8.61
CA ILE A 153 -16.64 -3.14 -8.59
C ILE A 153 -15.53 -4.11 -8.96
N LYS A 154 -14.48 -3.56 -9.54
CA LYS A 154 -13.20 -4.22 -9.77
C LYS A 154 -12.14 -3.53 -8.93
N ILE A 155 -11.31 -4.32 -8.25
CA ILE A 155 -10.28 -3.84 -7.34
C ILE A 155 -8.94 -4.39 -7.79
N TYR A 156 -8.07 -3.52 -8.22
CA TYR A 156 -6.64 -3.79 -8.45
C TYR A 156 -5.92 -3.52 -7.15
N SER A 157 -5.31 -4.53 -6.55
CA SER A 157 -4.72 -4.42 -5.23
C SER A 157 -3.35 -5.07 -5.16
N PHE A 158 -2.44 -4.44 -4.44
CA PHE A 158 -1.12 -4.96 -4.13
C PHE A 158 -0.62 -4.36 -2.81
N PHE A 159 0.56 -4.84 -2.37
CA PHE A 159 1.18 -4.36 -1.15
C PHE A 159 2.58 -3.84 -1.43
N ALA A 160 3.00 -2.85 -0.64
CA ALA A 160 4.37 -2.40 -0.55
C ALA A 160 4.94 -2.80 0.82
N ILE A 161 6.07 -3.49 0.81
CA ILE A 161 6.76 -3.95 2.01
C ILE A 161 8.13 -3.27 2.05
N PRO A 162 8.41 -2.46 3.08
CA PRO A 162 9.66 -1.74 3.21
C PRO A 162 10.87 -2.66 3.10
N GLY A 163 11.82 -2.32 2.20
CA GLY A 163 13.01 -3.12 1.93
C GLY A 163 12.79 -4.43 1.17
N ARG A 164 11.52 -4.77 0.82
CA ARG A 164 11.19 -5.97 0.04
C ARG A 164 10.47 -5.68 -1.27
N GLY A 165 10.08 -4.42 -1.49
CA GLY A 165 9.43 -3.98 -2.72
C GLY A 165 7.92 -4.19 -2.77
N LEU A 166 7.39 -4.31 -3.98
CA LEU A 166 5.96 -4.46 -4.25
C LEU A 166 5.60 -5.94 -4.45
N VAL A 167 4.51 -6.39 -3.83
CA VAL A 167 4.05 -7.79 -3.89
C VAL A 167 2.54 -7.85 -4.11
N PRO A 168 2.01 -8.83 -4.89
CA PRO A 168 0.61 -8.87 -5.25
C PRO A 168 -0.29 -9.46 -4.16
N ASP A 169 0.25 -10.25 -3.24
CA ASP A 169 -0.53 -11.16 -2.40
C ASP A 169 -0.26 -10.97 -0.90
N ILE A 170 -1.26 -11.41 -0.10
CA ILE A 170 -1.20 -11.34 1.36
C ILE A 170 -0.21 -12.36 1.97
N ASP A 171 0.13 -13.43 1.27
CA ASP A 171 1.03 -14.45 1.82
C ASP A 171 2.47 -13.93 1.84
N SER A 172 2.85 -13.11 0.87
CA SER A 172 4.11 -12.36 0.90
C SER A 172 4.18 -11.40 2.10
N VAL A 173 3.05 -10.75 2.43
CA VAL A 173 2.94 -9.89 3.62
C VAL A 173 3.04 -10.72 4.90
N ARG A 174 2.39 -11.88 4.98
CA ARG A 174 2.49 -12.81 6.12
C ARG A 174 3.91 -13.29 6.35
N LYS A 175 4.64 -13.65 5.29
CA LYS A 175 6.06 -13.99 5.38
C LYS A 175 6.92 -12.83 5.89
N ALA A 176 6.60 -11.61 5.47
CA ALA A 176 7.28 -10.42 5.99
C ALA A 176 7.00 -10.19 7.48
N ALA A 177 5.79 -10.54 7.95
CA ALA A 177 5.42 -10.44 9.35
C ALA A 177 6.19 -11.40 10.28
N GLU A 178 6.74 -12.49 9.74
CA GLU A 178 7.61 -13.42 10.46
C GLU A 178 9.04 -12.86 10.63
N ASP A 179 9.46 -11.93 9.77
CA ASP A 179 10.78 -11.31 9.85
C ASP A 179 10.75 -10.11 10.81
N TYR A 180 11.32 -10.29 11.98
CA TYR A 180 11.43 -9.25 13.02
C TYR A 180 12.16 -7.97 12.55
N ARG A 181 12.96 -8.03 11.47
CA ARG A 181 13.68 -6.89 10.90
C ARG A 181 12.77 -6.01 10.04
N VAL A 182 11.72 -6.58 9.48
CA VAL A 182 10.78 -5.89 8.58
C VAL A 182 9.49 -5.53 9.30
N ARG A 183 9.01 -6.44 10.16
CA ARG A 183 7.73 -6.32 10.86
C ARG A 183 7.46 -4.98 11.52
N PRO A 184 8.41 -4.35 12.26
CA PRO A 184 8.17 -3.08 12.94
C PRO A 184 7.95 -1.88 12.00
N TYR A 185 8.33 -2.01 10.73
CA TYR A 185 8.12 -0.97 9.72
C TYR A 185 6.76 -1.09 9.04
N GLY A 186 6.03 -2.18 9.30
CA GLY A 186 4.70 -2.38 8.75
C GLY A 186 4.69 -2.69 7.27
N ALA A 187 3.57 -2.40 6.65
CA ALA A 187 3.37 -2.52 5.20
C ALA A 187 2.30 -1.52 4.76
N ALA A 188 2.23 -1.26 3.47
CA ALA A 188 1.16 -0.49 2.88
C ALA A 188 0.37 -1.35 1.90
N GLN A 189 -0.94 -1.16 1.83
CA GLN A 189 -1.80 -1.67 0.78
C GLN A 189 -2.22 -0.54 -0.13
N ILE A 190 -2.18 -0.80 -1.43
CA ILE A 190 -2.64 0.11 -2.46
C ILE A 190 -3.80 -0.55 -3.20
N GLN A 191 -4.88 0.20 -3.41
CA GLN A 191 -6.06 -0.25 -4.15
C GLN A 191 -6.48 0.80 -5.17
N VAL A 192 -6.78 0.35 -6.39
CA VAL A 192 -7.49 1.12 -7.41
C VAL A 192 -8.82 0.44 -7.64
N ILE A 193 -9.92 1.14 -7.39
CA ILE A 193 -11.28 0.61 -7.52
C ILE A 193 -11.95 1.32 -8.68
N VAL A 194 -12.47 0.54 -9.61
CA VAL A 194 -13.26 1.03 -10.74
C VAL A 194 -14.64 0.38 -10.74
N ASP A 195 -15.60 1.00 -11.46
CA ASP A 195 -16.93 0.41 -11.67
C ASP A 195 -16.82 -0.96 -12.35
N GLY A 196 -17.67 -1.92 -11.97
CA GLY A 196 -17.64 -3.27 -12.50
C GLY A 196 -17.96 -3.37 -13.99
N GLY A 197 -18.67 -2.37 -14.55
CA GLY A 197 -18.98 -2.27 -15.98
C GLY A 197 -17.82 -1.81 -16.85
N VAL A 198 -16.72 -1.30 -16.26
CA VAL A 198 -15.51 -0.96 -17.01
C VAL A 198 -14.90 -2.21 -17.63
N ALA A 199 -14.57 -2.19 -18.92
CA ALA A 199 -13.91 -3.31 -19.60
C ALA A 199 -12.55 -3.60 -18.95
N ASP A 200 -12.12 -4.87 -18.93
CA ASP A 200 -10.90 -5.27 -18.22
C ASP A 200 -9.64 -4.58 -18.77
N GLU A 201 -9.54 -4.42 -20.08
CA GLU A 201 -8.43 -3.71 -20.71
C GLU A 201 -8.40 -2.22 -20.33
N GLN A 202 -9.58 -1.58 -20.30
CA GLN A 202 -9.70 -0.19 -19.84
C GLN A 202 -9.33 -0.08 -18.37
N GLY A 203 -9.77 -1.03 -17.54
CA GLY A 203 -9.42 -1.10 -16.12
C GLY A 203 -7.91 -1.23 -15.89
N ARG A 204 -7.23 -2.07 -16.69
CA ARG A 204 -5.75 -2.18 -16.66
C ARG A 204 -5.08 -0.87 -17.08
N THR A 205 -5.60 -0.19 -18.09
CA THR A 205 -5.09 1.12 -18.53
C THR A 205 -5.23 2.16 -17.42
N ILE A 206 -6.39 2.24 -16.78
CA ILE A 206 -6.64 3.12 -15.62
C ILE A 206 -5.66 2.83 -14.49
N PHE A 207 -5.48 1.55 -14.15
CA PHE A 207 -4.55 1.12 -13.12
C PHE A 207 -3.12 1.53 -13.45
N ALA A 208 -2.63 1.22 -14.66
CA ALA A 208 -1.27 1.54 -15.10
C ALA A 208 -0.99 3.05 -15.07
N ASP A 209 -1.94 3.86 -15.51
CA ASP A 209 -1.83 5.31 -15.56
C ASP A 209 -1.79 5.93 -14.15
N LEU A 210 -2.62 5.43 -13.23
CA LEU A 210 -2.58 5.83 -11.82
C LEU A 210 -1.27 5.38 -11.14
N MET A 211 -0.75 4.19 -11.45
CA MET A 211 0.54 3.76 -10.93
C MET A 211 1.68 4.63 -11.46
N GLN A 212 1.61 5.03 -12.74
CA GLN A 212 2.56 5.98 -13.33
C GLN A 212 2.55 7.31 -12.58
N ALA A 213 1.38 7.87 -12.28
CA ALA A 213 1.23 9.11 -11.53
C ALA A 213 1.69 8.97 -10.07
N SER A 214 1.60 7.76 -9.49
CA SER A 214 1.94 7.46 -8.10
C SER A 214 3.37 6.93 -7.91
N GLY A 215 4.19 6.88 -8.97
CA GLY A 215 5.54 6.32 -8.93
C GLY A 215 6.39 6.76 -7.74
N PRO A 216 6.49 8.06 -7.42
CA PRO A 216 7.24 8.54 -6.25
C PRO A 216 6.75 7.93 -4.94
N LEU A 217 5.43 7.87 -4.72
CA LEU A 217 4.85 7.23 -3.52
C LEU A 217 5.24 5.75 -3.44
N LEU A 218 5.16 5.01 -4.55
CA LEU A 218 5.46 3.58 -4.57
C LEU A 218 6.92 3.32 -4.21
N MET A 219 7.83 4.17 -4.65
CA MET A 219 9.24 4.13 -4.28
C MET A 219 9.44 4.35 -2.78
N GLU A 220 8.83 5.40 -2.23
CA GLU A 220 8.91 5.72 -0.80
C GLU A 220 8.37 4.57 0.09
N LEU A 221 7.27 3.94 -0.31
CA LEU A 221 6.63 2.87 0.46
C LEU A 221 7.42 1.54 0.40
N SER A 222 8.23 1.34 -0.64
CA SER A 222 8.93 0.06 -0.89
C SER A 222 10.43 0.10 -0.60
N GLN A 223 11.03 1.31 -0.43
CA GLN A 223 12.45 1.43 -0.16
C GLN A 223 12.85 0.90 1.22
N ASP A 224 14.14 0.68 1.41
CA ASP A 224 14.69 0.26 2.70
C ASP A 224 14.43 1.36 3.75
N PRO A 225 13.72 1.05 4.85
CA PRO A 225 13.39 2.02 5.87
C PRO A 225 14.61 2.64 6.55
N LEU A 226 15.77 1.98 6.50
CA LEU A 226 17.04 2.53 7.02
C LEU A 226 17.62 3.63 6.10
N GLN A 227 17.15 3.74 4.87
CA GLN A 227 17.58 4.76 3.90
C GLN A 227 16.63 5.96 3.86
N VAL A 228 15.47 5.88 4.54
CA VAL A 228 14.55 7.01 4.63
C VAL A 228 15.21 8.12 5.43
N PRO A 229 15.34 9.36 4.89
CA PRO A 229 15.90 10.47 5.63
C PRO A 229 15.07 10.72 6.90
N THR A 230 15.60 10.33 8.04
CA THR A 230 15.04 10.75 9.32
C THR A 230 15.38 12.22 9.44
N GLY A 231 14.44 13.10 9.06
CA GLY A 231 14.57 14.54 9.27
C GLY A 231 15.05 14.76 10.71
N ASN A 232 16.07 15.60 10.89
CA ASN A 232 16.62 15.95 12.18
C ASN A 232 15.49 16.12 13.19
N PRO A 233 15.51 15.43 14.34
CA PRO A 233 14.55 15.71 15.38
C PRO A 233 14.69 17.20 15.71
N ILE A 234 13.60 17.94 15.48
CA ILE A 234 13.49 19.35 15.90
C ILE A 234 13.97 19.38 17.35
N GLY A 235 15.09 20.08 17.58
CA GLY A 235 15.79 20.09 18.85
C GLY A 235 14.81 20.31 19.99
N VAL A 236 14.78 19.36 20.91
CA VAL A 236 14.22 19.57 22.24
C VAL A 236 15.18 20.56 22.92
N PRO A 237 14.72 21.76 23.32
CA PRO A 237 15.54 22.66 24.14
C PRO A 237 15.85 21.97 25.46
N GLN A 238 17.14 21.94 25.82
CA GLN A 238 17.59 21.49 27.15
C GLN A 238 17.11 22.44 28.24
#